data_3a7736d286bfa2babe7ffe3c1a7b7f10
#
_entry.id   3a7736d286bfa2babe7ffe3c1a7b7f10
#
_cell.length_a   1.000
_cell.length_b   1.000
_cell.length_c   1.000
_cell.angle_alpha   90.00
_cell.angle_beta   90.00
_cell.angle_gamma   90.00
#
_symmetry.space_group_name_H-M   'P 1'
#
loop_
_entity.id
_entity.type
_entity.pdbx_description
1 polymer ?
#
loop_
_entity_poly.entity_id
_entity_poly.type
_entity_poly.pdbx_seq_one_letter_code
_entity_poly.pdbx_strand_id
1 'polypeptide(L)'
;HQYYVSLGHIDQNSLYKNDNHWMKRTNFRLAQSSFIESTGLRINATIDGYWQKTTHPNTSTASNYYAVFSHINDRPSTYPGVNKYGLPYNLTDNPVAETAKDAGYNRNVDNVINGRGEVVWEVPWVEGLKVRAASNYRYYGSKNKSWRKDAAQYDWDSQEATYANKPELSVTNGSGYSFTNQAFIEYANLFGKHSLSALAGFEQYYEWGDSYWGKRTNYT
;
A
#
# COMPACT_ATOMS: atom_id res chain seq x y z
N HIS A 1 -3.61 4.96 -33.14
CA HIS A 1 -4.14 4.57 -31.82
C HIS A 1 -3.25 3.49 -31.24
N GLN A 2 -2.95 3.60 -29.93
CA GLN A 2 -2.19 2.60 -29.18
C GLN A 2 -2.98 2.27 -27.90
N TYR A 3 -3.01 1.00 -27.53
CA TYR A 3 -3.67 0.52 -26.32
C TYR A 3 -2.73 -0.38 -25.54
N TYR A 4 -2.79 -0.27 -24.24
CA TYR A 4 -2.04 -1.13 -23.32
C TYR A 4 -2.93 -1.57 -22.18
N VAL A 5 -2.92 -2.87 -21.89
CA VAL A 5 -3.66 -3.48 -20.77
C VAL A 5 -2.71 -4.37 -20.01
N SER A 6 -2.66 -4.25 -18.71
CA SER A 6 -1.96 -5.20 -17.86
C SER A 6 -2.73 -5.52 -16.58
N LEU A 7 -2.59 -6.76 -16.13
CA LEU A 7 -3.09 -7.26 -14.86
C LEU A 7 -1.97 -8.05 -14.20
N GLY A 8 -1.69 -7.78 -12.95
CA GLY A 8 -0.67 -8.50 -12.17
C GLY A 8 -1.23 -8.93 -10.82
N HIS A 9 -0.81 -10.10 -10.35
CA HIS A 9 -1.12 -10.60 -9.02
C HIS A 9 0.14 -11.05 -8.31
N ILE A 10 0.27 -10.68 -7.04
CA ILE A 10 1.36 -11.09 -6.15
C ILE A 10 0.71 -11.77 -4.94
N ASP A 11 1.15 -12.97 -4.63
CA ASP A 11 0.83 -13.70 -3.40
C ASP A 11 2.14 -14.03 -2.71
N GLN A 12 2.38 -13.43 -1.56
CA GLN A 12 3.61 -13.56 -0.80
C GLN A 12 3.28 -14.04 0.61
N ASN A 13 3.79 -15.21 0.96
CA ASN A 13 3.73 -15.77 2.30
C ASN A 13 5.04 -15.53 3.04
N SER A 14 4.97 -15.54 4.36
CA SER A 14 6.17 -15.50 5.20
C SER A 14 6.83 -16.86 5.34
N LEU A 15 8.02 -16.87 5.94
CA LEU A 15 8.74 -18.07 6.36
C LEU A 15 8.20 -18.65 7.68
N TYR A 16 7.24 -18.00 8.33
CA TYR A 16 6.67 -18.48 9.59
C TYR A 16 5.74 -19.67 9.35
N LYS A 17 5.75 -20.60 10.27
CA LYS A 17 5.02 -21.87 10.17
C LYS A 17 3.51 -21.72 10.03
N ASN A 18 2.92 -20.62 10.53
CA ASN A 18 1.49 -20.35 10.48
C ASN A 18 1.17 -19.24 9.48
N ASP A 19 0.00 -19.32 8.83
CA ASP A 19 -0.45 -18.38 7.78
C ASP A 19 -0.98 -17.06 8.37
N ASN A 20 -0.29 -16.48 9.35
CA ASN A 20 -0.67 -15.21 9.97
C ASN A 20 0.19 -14.02 9.52
N HIS A 21 1.10 -14.25 8.57
CA HIS A 21 1.90 -13.19 7.95
C HIS A 21 1.98 -13.40 6.43
N TRP A 22 1.27 -12.59 5.67
CA TRP A 22 1.21 -12.66 4.20
C TRP A 22 0.82 -11.31 3.59
N MET A 23 1.10 -11.16 2.30
CA MET A 23 0.66 -10.06 1.46
C MET A 23 0.07 -10.61 0.15
N LYS A 24 -1.09 -10.08 -0.24
CA LYS A 24 -1.72 -10.32 -1.54
C LYS A 24 -1.99 -8.98 -2.20
N ARG A 25 -1.54 -8.84 -3.43
CA ARG A 25 -1.74 -7.61 -4.20
C ARG A 25 -2.15 -7.92 -5.63
N THR A 26 -3.20 -7.25 -6.08
CA THR A 26 -3.61 -7.24 -7.48
C THR A 26 -3.45 -5.84 -8.02
N ASN A 27 -2.73 -5.69 -9.14
CA ASN A 27 -2.57 -4.43 -9.84
C ASN A 27 -3.20 -4.52 -11.23
N PHE A 28 -3.68 -3.40 -11.72
CA PHE A 28 -4.16 -3.25 -13.08
C PHE A 28 -3.64 -1.95 -13.69
N ARG A 29 -3.51 -1.93 -15.01
CA ARG A 29 -3.23 -0.73 -15.78
C ARG A 29 -3.88 -0.82 -17.14
N LEU A 30 -4.56 0.26 -17.51
CA LEU A 30 -5.12 0.51 -18.83
C LEU A 30 -4.53 1.83 -19.33
N ALA A 31 -4.02 1.86 -20.55
CA ALA A 31 -3.53 3.09 -21.16
C ALA A 31 -3.94 3.13 -22.62
N GLN A 32 -4.25 4.33 -23.07
CA GLN A 32 -4.63 4.61 -24.44
C GLN A 32 -3.93 5.88 -24.91
N SER A 33 -3.40 5.87 -26.12
CA SER A 33 -2.86 7.04 -26.81
C SER A 33 -3.41 7.10 -28.22
N SER A 34 -3.93 8.26 -28.61
CA SER A 34 -4.45 8.52 -29.92
C SER A 34 -3.88 9.81 -30.45
N PHE A 35 -3.42 9.80 -31.71
CA PHE A 35 -3.02 10.98 -32.44
C PHE A 35 -3.95 11.19 -33.63
N ILE A 36 -4.46 12.41 -33.77
CA ILE A 36 -5.36 12.84 -34.84
C ILE A 36 -4.57 13.80 -35.73
N GLU A 37 -4.01 13.28 -36.82
CA GLU A 37 -3.11 14.02 -37.73
C GLU A 37 -3.77 15.28 -38.28
N SER A 38 -5.05 15.22 -38.66
CA SER A 38 -5.77 16.36 -39.26
C SER A 38 -5.85 17.59 -38.36
N THR A 39 -5.76 17.41 -37.08
CA THR A 39 -5.86 18.50 -36.06
C THR A 39 -4.59 18.73 -35.25
N GLY A 40 -3.56 17.86 -35.41
CA GLY A 40 -2.36 17.88 -34.58
C GLY A 40 -2.62 17.53 -33.11
N LEU A 41 -3.73 16.82 -32.79
CA LEU A 41 -4.18 16.54 -31.44
C LEU A 41 -3.75 15.15 -31.01
N ARG A 42 -3.06 15.07 -29.86
CA ARG A 42 -2.75 13.81 -29.16
C ARG A 42 -3.54 13.75 -27.86
N ILE A 43 -4.21 12.63 -27.65
CA ILE A 43 -4.99 12.36 -26.43
C ILE A 43 -4.39 11.12 -25.77
N ASN A 44 -3.97 11.27 -24.53
CA ASN A 44 -3.46 10.18 -23.70
C ASN A 44 -4.38 9.99 -22.49
N ALA A 45 -4.74 8.75 -22.20
CA ALA A 45 -5.49 8.39 -21.02
C ALA A 45 -4.85 7.18 -20.36
N THR A 46 -4.73 7.21 -19.03
CA THR A 46 -4.23 6.07 -18.25
C THR A 46 -5.07 5.93 -17.00
N ILE A 47 -5.44 4.69 -16.68
CA ILE A 47 -6.02 4.32 -15.40
C ILE A 47 -5.17 3.17 -14.88
N ASP A 48 -4.66 3.31 -13.67
CA ASP A 48 -3.93 2.25 -12.98
C ASP A 48 -4.28 2.23 -11.49
N GLY A 49 -3.98 1.11 -10.89
CA GLY A 49 -4.22 0.99 -9.46
C GLY A 49 -3.85 -0.36 -8.91
N TYR A 50 -4.08 -0.49 -7.61
CA TYR A 50 -3.92 -1.76 -6.94
C TYR A 50 -4.89 -1.91 -5.77
N TRP A 51 -5.12 -3.17 -5.44
CA TRP A 51 -5.76 -3.60 -4.22
C TRP A 51 -4.82 -4.54 -3.49
N GLN A 52 -4.45 -4.18 -2.26
CA GLN A 52 -3.50 -4.92 -1.44
C GLN A 52 -4.13 -5.31 -0.12
N LYS A 53 -3.89 -6.54 0.29
CA LYS A 53 -4.20 -7.02 1.64
C LYS A 53 -2.91 -7.52 2.27
N THR A 54 -2.67 -7.11 3.51
CA THR A 54 -1.56 -7.62 4.33
C THR A 54 -2.08 -8.08 5.67
N THR A 55 -1.47 -9.08 6.23
CA THR A 55 -1.67 -9.47 7.63
C THR A 55 -0.35 -9.77 8.28
N HIS A 56 -0.22 -9.47 9.55
CA HIS A 56 0.93 -9.83 10.37
C HIS A 56 0.47 -10.08 11.82
N PRO A 57 1.26 -10.82 12.63
CA PRO A 57 0.99 -11.03 14.04
C PRO A 57 0.84 -9.70 14.79
N ASN A 58 0.01 -9.71 15.84
CA ASN A 58 -0.20 -8.55 16.70
C ASN A 58 -0.44 -9.00 18.13
N THR A 59 0.64 -9.12 18.87
CA THR A 59 0.66 -9.47 20.30
C THR A 59 1.12 -8.28 21.13
N SER A 60 1.25 -8.44 22.44
CA SER A 60 1.79 -7.40 23.31
C SER A 60 3.27 -7.08 23.02
N THR A 61 4.02 -8.06 22.55
CA THR A 61 5.46 -7.96 22.26
C THR A 61 5.76 -7.78 20.78
N ALA A 62 4.93 -8.32 19.89
CA ALA A 62 5.08 -8.24 18.44
C ALA A 62 3.90 -7.53 17.77
N SER A 63 3.99 -6.21 17.63
CA SER A 63 2.95 -5.38 17.00
C SER A 63 3.17 -5.10 15.51
N ASN A 64 4.29 -5.57 14.95
CA ASN A 64 4.64 -5.44 13.53
C ASN A 64 5.47 -6.66 13.07
N TYR A 65 5.68 -6.74 11.75
CA TYR A 65 6.39 -7.88 11.15
C TYR A 65 7.90 -7.93 11.49
N TYR A 66 8.53 -6.80 11.79
CA TYR A 66 9.93 -6.75 12.18
C TYR A 66 10.16 -7.31 13.58
N ALA A 67 9.21 -7.12 14.51
CA ALA A 67 9.37 -7.54 15.89
C ALA A 67 9.59 -9.06 15.98
N VAL A 68 8.76 -9.87 15.33
CA VAL A 68 8.94 -11.33 15.32
C VAL A 68 10.31 -11.74 14.76
N PHE A 69 10.74 -11.10 13.68
CA PHE A 69 12.05 -11.37 13.07
C PHE A 69 13.20 -10.99 14.01
N SER A 70 13.10 -9.84 14.67
CA SER A 70 14.06 -9.40 15.70
C SER A 70 14.13 -10.43 16.83
N HIS A 71 13.00 -10.85 17.37
CA HIS A 71 12.95 -11.83 18.46
C HIS A 71 13.55 -13.19 18.08
N ILE A 72 13.42 -13.62 16.81
CA ILE A 72 14.09 -14.83 16.31
C ILE A 72 15.62 -14.66 16.33
N ASN A 73 16.13 -13.51 15.90
CA ASN A 73 17.57 -13.24 15.80
C ASN A 73 18.21 -12.97 17.16
N ASP A 74 17.49 -12.33 18.06
CA ASP A 74 18.00 -11.91 19.37
C ASP A 74 18.00 -13.06 20.39
N ARG A 75 17.33 -14.18 20.09
CA ARG A 75 17.23 -15.32 20.99
C ARG A 75 18.41 -16.29 20.81
N PRO A 76 19.10 -16.68 21.90
CA PRO A 76 20.07 -17.77 21.86
C PRO A 76 19.38 -19.07 21.43
N SER A 77 20.05 -19.88 20.63
CA SER A 77 19.54 -21.17 20.15
C SER A 77 19.27 -22.21 21.27
N THR A 78 19.78 -21.93 22.46
CA THR A 78 19.56 -22.75 23.67
C THR A 78 18.23 -22.49 24.37
N TYR A 79 17.52 -21.41 24.00
CA TYR A 79 16.22 -21.12 24.60
C TYR A 79 15.13 -21.99 23.94
N PRO A 80 14.40 -22.77 24.72
CA PRO A 80 13.30 -23.58 24.18
C PRO A 80 12.14 -22.65 23.80
N GLY A 81 11.70 -22.68 22.54
CA GLY A 81 10.50 -21.99 22.10
C GLY A 81 9.20 -22.69 22.54
N VAL A 82 9.31 -23.97 22.93
CA VAL A 82 8.21 -24.82 23.40
C VAL A 82 8.59 -25.50 24.71
N ASN A 83 7.59 -25.82 25.51
CA ASN A 83 7.77 -26.62 26.75
C ASN A 83 7.90 -28.12 26.44
N LYS A 84 8.05 -28.96 27.47
CA LYS A 84 8.20 -30.42 27.34
C LYS A 84 7.00 -31.11 26.63
N TYR A 85 5.86 -30.44 26.51
CA TYR A 85 4.68 -30.96 25.83
C TYR A 85 4.53 -30.42 24.38
N GLY A 86 5.51 -29.62 23.88
CA GLY A 86 5.46 -29.03 22.55
C GLY A 86 4.54 -27.80 22.44
N LEU A 87 4.09 -27.23 23.56
CA LEU A 87 3.28 -26.03 23.64
C LEU A 87 4.17 -24.79 23.76
N PRO A 88 3.73 -23.60 23.29
CA PRO A 88 4.52 -22.36 23.38
C PRO A 88 4.96 -22.08 24.81
N TYR A 89 6.27 -22.07 25.04
CA TYR A 89 6.82 -21.86 26.38
C TYR A 89 6.60 -20.43 26.83
N ASN A 90 6.29 -20.24 28.12
CA ASN A 90 6.07 -18.93 28.73
C ASN A 90 7.39 -18.14 28.84
N LEU A 91 7.74 -17.48 27.75
CA LEU A 91 8.89 -16.62 27.60
C LEU A 91 8.44 -15.28 27.02
N THR A 92 9.01 -14.20 27.52
CA THR A 92 8.87 -12.90 26.89
C THR A 92 9.41 -12.97 25.46
N ASP A 93 8.71 -12.36 24.50
CA ASP A 93 9.10 -12.31 23.07
C ASP A 93 9.34 -13.70 22.46
N ASN A 94 8.48 -14.67 22.77
CA ASN A 94 8.58 -16.02 22.21
C ASN A 94 8.01 -16.05 20.78
N PRO A 95 8.85 -16.20 19.72
CA PRO A 95 8.37 -16.20 18.34
C PRO A 95 7.36 -17.31 18.04
N VAL A 96 7.42 -18.44 18.75
CA VAL A 96 6.45 -19.54 18.59
C VAL A 96 5.06 -19.11 19.04
N ALA A 97 4.99 -18.40 20.18
CA ALA A 97 3.73 -17.84 20.68
C ALA A 97 3.24 -16.69 19.81
N GLU A 98 4.13 -15.78 19.42
CA GLU A 98 3.79 -14.62 18.59
C GLU A 98 3.22 -14.98 17.23
N THR A 99 3.66 -16.08 16.65
CA THR A 99 3.18 -16.59 15.35
C THR A 99 2.11 -17.69 15.48
N ALA A 100 1.63 -17.99 16.68
CA ALA A 100 0.61 -19.01 16.89
C ALA A 100 -0.72 -18.64 16.21
N LYS A 101 -1.54 -19.64 15.89
CA LYS A 101 -2.83 -19.42 15.20
C LYS A 101 -3.85 -18.62 16.02
N ASP A 102 -3.76 -18.71 17.32
CA ASP A 102 -4.61 -18.02 18.27
C ASP A 102 -4.06 -16.65 18.70
N ALA A 103 -2.87 -16.29 18.25
CA ALA A 103 -2.31 -14.95 18.40
C ALA A 103 -3.14 -13.89 17.67
N GLY A 104 -3.04 -12.65 18.13
CA GLY A 104 -3.64 -11.51 17.49
C GLY A 104 -3.09 -11.25 16.10
N TYR A 105 -3.80 -10.44 15.35
CA TYR A 105 -3.41 -10.06 13.99
C TYR A 105 -3.64 -8.58 13.72
N ASN A 106 -2.85 -8.04 12.83
CA ASN A 106 -3.07 -6.75 12.20
C ASN A 106 -3.32 -6.98 10.70
N ARG A 107 -4.46 -6.53 10.20
CA ARG A 107 -4.87 -6.67 8.80
C ARG A 107 -5.06 -5.31 8.18
N ASN A 108 -4.32 -5.05 7.11
CA ASN A 108 -4.48 -3.86 6.29
C ASN A 108 -5.11 -4.23 4.95
N VAL A 109 -6.00 -3.37 4.50
CA VAL A 109 -6.54 -3.40 3.15
C VAL A 109 -6.32 -2.01 2.57
N ASP A 110 -5.47 -1.92 1.56
CA ASP A 110 -5.13 -0.69 0.88
C ASP A 110 -5.58 -0.76 -0.57
N ASN A 111 -6.22 0.29 -1.05
CA ASN A 111 -6.61 0.43 -2.44
C ASN A 111 -6.23 1.81 -2.97
N VAL A 112 -5.64 1.82 -4.15
CA VAL A 112 -5.26 3.04 -4.86
C VAL A 112 -5.77 2.93 -6.28
N ILE A 113 -6.37 4.01 -6.76
CA ILE A 113 -6.77 4.18 -8.16
C ILE A 113 -6.24 5.53 -8.61
N ASN A 114 -5.46 5.51 -9.70
CA ASN A 114 -4.96 6.70 -10.36
C ASN A 114 -5.62 6.80 -11.74
N GLY A 115 -6.06 7.99 -12.09
CA GLY A 115 -6.51 8.34 -13.43
C GLY A 115 -5.71 9.52 -13.95
N ARG A 116 -5.22 9.45 -15.19
CA ARG A 116 -4.57 10.57 -15.87
C ARG A 116 -5.19 10.76 -17.24
N GLY A 117 -5.63 11.97 -17.53
CA GLY A 117 -5.95 12.45 -18.88
C GLY A 117 -4.96 13.52 -19.29
N GLU A 118 -4.49 13.47 -20.52
CA GLU A 118 -3.59 14.48 -21.10
C GLU A 118 -3.99 14.74 -22.54
N VAL A 119 -4.03 16.00 -22.91
CA VAL A 119 -4.24 16.46 -24.27
C VAL A 119 -3.03 17.31 -24.66
N VAL A 120 -2.39 16.97 -25.76
CA VAL A 120 -1.32 17.74 -26.37
C VAL A 120 -1.77 18.16 -27.76
N TRP A 121 -1.77 19.45 -27.99
CA TRP A 121 -2.15 20.03 -29.26
C TRP A 121 -0.95 20.72 -29.93
N GLU A 122 -0.49 20.16 -31.03
CA GLU A 122 0.48 20.79 -31.90
C GLU A 122 -0.30 21.70 -32.86
N VAL A 123 -0.19 23.03 -32.66
CA VAL A 123 -1.00 24.02 -33.37
C VAL A 123 -0.60 24.06 -34.85
N PRO A 124 -1.45 23.59 -35.80
CA PRO A 124 -1.03 23.37 -37.17
C PRO A 124 -0.61 24.65 -37.95
N TRP A 125 -1.14 25.78 -37.54
CA TRP A 125 -0.87 27.07 -38.21
C TRP A 125 0.22 27.92 -37.54
N VAL A 126 0.79 27.46 -36.40
CA VAL A 126 1.90 28.13 -35.71
C VAL A 126 3.01 27.12 -35.48
N GLU A 127 4.00 27.13 -36.39
CA GLU A 127 5.12 26.21 -36.31
C GLU A 127 5.85 26.31 -34.94
N GLY A 128 6.05 25.21 -34.27
CA GLY A 128 6.74 25.12 -32.99
C GLY A 128 5.88 25.42 -31.77
N LEU A 129 4.57 25.73 -31.92
CA LEU A 129 3.68 25.97 -30.82
C LEU A 129 2.95 24.67 -30.40
N LYS A 130 3.05 24.34 -29.09
CA LYS A 130 2.35 23.22 -28.46
C LYS A 130 1.60 23.72 -27.25
N VAL A 131 0.37 23.24 -27.09
CA VAL A 131 -0.44 23.43 -25.89
C VAL A 131 -0.70 22.08 -25.25
N ARG A 132 -0.41 21.97 -23.97
CA ARG A 132 -0.64 20.75 -23.21
C ARG A 132 -1.50 21.02 -22.00
N ALA A 133 -2.53 20.19 -21.80
CA ALA A 133 -3.32 20.16 -20.59
C ALA A 133 -3.36 18.73 -20.05
N ALA A 134 -3.19 18.57 -18.75
CA ALA A 134 -3.26 17.28 -18.10
C ALA A 134 -4.00 17.40 -16.76
N SER A 135 -4.76 16.37 -16.43
CA SER A 135 -5.38 16.21 -15.11
C SER A 135 -5.02 14.82 -14.57
N ASN A 136 -4.52 14.78 -13.34
CA ASN A 136 -4.28 13.56 -12.60
C ASN A 136 -5.26 13.50 -11.44
N TYR A 137 -5.94 12.39 -11.29
CA TYR A 137 -6.76 12.05 -10.15
C TYR A 137 -6.17 10.87 -9.43
N ARG A 138 -6.09 10.93 -8.11
CA ARG A 138 -5.71 9.81 -7.27
C ARG A 138 -6.73 9.64 -6.17
N TYR A 139 -7.27 8.44 -6.05
CA TYR A 139 -8.02 7.98 -4.89
C TYR A 139 -7.18 7.01 -4.09
N TYR A 140 -7.20 7.11 -2.77
CA TYR A 140 -6.63 6.12 -1.86
C TYR A 140 -7.62 5.79 -0.76
N GLY A 141 -7.67 4.53 -0.38
CA GLY A 141 -8.43 4.06 0.76
C GLY A 141 -7.61 3.06 1.55
N SER A 142 -7.67 3.15 2.86
CA SER A 142 -6.98 2.23 3.78
C SER A 142 -7.90 1.81 4.90
N LYS A 143 -7.93 0.52 5.19
CA LYS A 143 -8.65 -0.04 6.34
C LYS A 143 -7.70 -0.93 7.12
N ASN A 144 -7.47 -0.55 8.38
CA ASN A 144 -6.72 -1.34 9.33
C ASN A 144 -7.67 -1.99 10.33
N LYS A 145 -7.51 -3.28 10.56
CA LYS A 145 -8.15 -4.02 11.67
C LYS A 145 -7.07 -4.66 12.51
N SER A 146 -6.87 -4.11 13.69
CA SER A 146 -5.88 -4.55 14.67
C SER A 146 -6.59 -5.31 15.79
N TRP A 147 -6.41 -6.61 15.82
CA TRP A 147 -6.78 -7.49 16.94
C TRP A 147 -5.51 -7.84 17.69
N ARG A 148 -5.28 -7.22 18.85
CA ARG A 148 -4.14 -7.49 19.71
C ARG A 148 -4.54 -8.54 20.75
N LYS A 149 -3.86 -9.66 20.70
CA LYS A 149 -4.08 -10.78 21.62
C LYS A 149 -2.79 -11.59 21.72
N ASP A 150 -2.37 -11.87 22.93
CA ASP A 150 -1.30 -12.83 23.16
C ASP A 150 -1.82 -14.25 22.94
N ALA A 151 -1.00 -15.08 22.32
CA ALA A 151 -1.29 -16.51 22.26
C ALA A 151 -1.14 -17.13 23.65
N ALA A 152 -1.77 -18.27 23.83
CA ALA A 152 -1.57 -19.07 25.03
C ALA A 152 -0.09 -19.47 25.17
N GLN A 153 0.45 -19.26 26.37
CA GLN A 153 1.80 -19.70 26.75
C GLN A 153 1.69 -20.58 27.97
N TYR A 154 2.67 -21.44 28.16
CA TYR A 154 2.63 -22.52 29.14
C TYR A 154 3.96 -22.62 29.89
N ASP A 155 3.90 -22.83 31.19
CA ASP A 155 5.11 -23.11 31.96
C ASP A 155 5.71 -24.47 31.57
N TRP A 156 6.98 -24.71 31.96
CA TRP A 156 7.74 -25.88 31.47
C TRP A 156 7.03 -27.21 31.77
N ASP A 157 6.47 -27.32 32.97
CA ASP A 157 5.83 -28.54 33.48
C ASP A 157 4.29 -28.50 33.43
N SER A 158 3.71 -27.50 32.76
CA SER A 158 2.27 -27.27 32.75
C SER A 158 1.66 -27.42 31.36
N GLN A 159 0.39 -27.86 31.35
CA GLN A 159 -0.51 -27.78 30.19
C GLN A 159 -1.61 -26.74 30.42
N GLU A 160 -1.58 -26.01 31.53
CA GLU A 160 -2.48 -24.89 31.78
C GLU A 160 -1.95 -23.62 31.19
N ALA A 161 -2.79 -22.95 30.40
CA ALA A 161 -2.41 -21.74 29.67
C ALA A 161 -2.32 -20.53 30.61
N THR A 162 -1.27 -19.74 30.42
CA THR A 162 -1.17 -18.39 31.00
C THR A 162 -1.41 -17.35 29.91
N TYR A 163 -2.15 -16.28 30.22
CA TYR A 163 -2.41 -15.17 29.30
C TYR A 163 -1.89 -13.87 29.92
N ALA A 164 -1.02 -13.18 29.18
CA ALA A 164 -0.40 -11.96 29.68
C ALA A 164 -1.33 -10.74 29.63
N ASN A 165 -2.21 -10.61 28.62
CA ASN A 165 -3.04 -9.42 28.40
C ASN A 165 -4.46 -9.74 27.93
N LYS A 166 -5.37 -8.83 28.26
CA LYS A 166 -6.74 -8.88 27.73
C LYS A 166 -6.77 -8.45 26.27
N PRO A 167 -7.56 -9.12 25.43
CA PRO A 167 -7.64 -8.79 24.02
C PRO A 167 -8.19 -7.39 23.76
N GLU A 168 -7.70 -6.78 22.70
CA GLU A 168 -8.07 -5.45 22.25
C GLU A 168 -8.35 -5.44 20.76
N LEU A 169 -9.45 -4.82 20.33
CA LEU A 169 -9.77 -4.58 18.93
C LEU A 169 -9.72 -3.10 18.64
N SER A 170 -8.97 -2.73 17.60
CA SER A 170 -8.99 -1.40 17.00
C SER A 170 -9.30 -1.50 15.52
N VAL A 171 -10.12 -0.60 15.02
CA VAL A 171 -10.41 -0.47 13.58
C VAL A 171 -10.17 0.99 13.21
N THR A 172 -9.35 1.18 12.18
CA THR A 172 -9.11 2.49 11.56
C THR A 172 -9.52 2.41 10.11
N ASN A 173 -10.22 3.41 9.63
CA ASN A 173 -10.62 3.55 8.24
C ASN A 173 -10.26 4.94 7.77
N GLY A 174 -9.58 5.06 6.65
CA GLY A 174 -9.19 6.34 6.06
C GLY A 174 -9.36 6.29 4.55
N SER A 175 -9.76 7.40 3.98
CA SER A 175 -9.82 7.57 2.52
C SER A 175 -9.56 9.01 2.13
N GLY A 176 -9.15 9.20 0.91
CA GLY A 176 -8.92 10.51 0.37
C GLY A 176 -8.73 10.50 -1.13
N TYR A 177 -8.65 11.69 -1.68
CA TYR A 177 -8.36 11.88 -3.10
C TYR A 177 -7.53 13.15 -3.32
N SER A 178 -6.81 13.15 -4.41
CA SER A 178 -6.08 14.33 -4.86
C SER A 178 -6.26 14.55 -6.36
N PHE A 179 -6.18 15.83 -6.74
CA PHE A 179 -6.15 16.28 -8.13
C PHE A 179 -4.90 17.11 -8.38
N THR A 180 -4.27 16.87 -9.51
CA THR A 180 -3.23 17.76 -10.05
C THR A 180 -3.61 18.14 -11.45
N ASN A 181 -3.95 19.41 -11.67
CA ASN A 181 -4.27 19.96 -12.97
C ASN A 181 -3.08 20.78 -13.47
N GLN A 182 -2.71 20.57 -14.72
CA GLN A 182 -1.57 21.23 -15.36
C GLN A 182 -1.98 21.75 -16.72
N ALA A 183 -1.50 22.95 -17.07
CA ALA A 183 -1.61 23.52 -18.40
C ALA A 183 -0.29 24.17 -18.78
N PHE A 184 0.20 23.90 -19.98
CA PHE A 184 1.46 24.43 -20.49
C PHE A 184 1.30 24.93 -21.91
N ILE A 185 2.00 26.02 -22.23
CA ILE A 185 2.21 26.52 -23.57
C ILE A 185 3.71 26.45 -23.82
N GLU A 186 4.11 25.72 -24.84
CA GLU A 186 5.49 25.51 -25.25
C GLU A 186 5.66 26.06 -26.66
N TYR A 187 6.66 26.89 -26.86
CA TYR A 187 7.05 27.40 -28.19
C TYR A 187 8.52 27.11 -28.43
N ALA A 188 8.85 26.52 -29.59
CA ALA A 188 10.22 26.29 -29.99
C ALA A 188 10.33 26.43 -31.51
N ASN A 189 11.15 27.39 -31.99
CA ASN A 189 11.36 27.59 -33.41
C ASN A 189 12.77 28.10 -33.71
N LEU A 190 13.20 27.91 -34.95
CA LEU A 190 14.47 28.34 -35.48
C LEU A 190 14.29 29.54 -36.41
N PHE A 191 14.92 30.68 -36.10
CA PHE A 191 14.93 31.89 -36.90
C PHE A 191 16.31 32.10 -37.49
N GLY A 192 16.53 31.52 -38.64
CA GLY A 192 17.86 31.52 -39.26
C GLY A 192 18.88 30.72 -38.41
N LYS A 193 19.84 31.45 -37.80
CA LYS A 193 20.84 30.84 -36.90
C LYS A 193 20.46 30.91 -35.41
N HIS A 194 19.31 31.48 -35.09
CA HIS A 194 18.86 31.67 -33.71
C HIS A 194 17.77 30.66 -33.35
N SER A 195 17.99 29.94 -32.27
CA SER A 195 16.98 29.07 -31.68
C SER A 195 16.28 29.81 -30.54
N LEU A 196 14.95 29.88 -30.60
CA LEU A 196 14.12 30.47 -29.56
C LEU A 196 13.26 29.36 -28.97
N SER A 197 13.28 29.24 -27.62
CA SER A 197 12.35 28.37 -26.87
C SER A 197 11.76 29.14 -25.70
N ALA A 198 10.47 28.98 -25.49
CA ALA A 198 9.72 29.57 -24.37
C ALA A 198 8.75 28.54 -23.82
N LEU A 199 8.57 28.55 -22.48
CA LEU A 199 7.61 27.72 -21.75
C LEU A 199 6.88 28.59 -20.75
N ALA A 200 5.55 28.51 -20.76
CA ALA A 200 4.70 29.04 -19.70
C ALA A 200 3.77 27.93 -19.18
N GLY A 201 3.56 27.87 -17.88
CA GLY A 201 2.75 26.82 -17.29
C GLY A 201 2.00 27.25 -16.07
N PHE A 202 0.92 26.52 -15.80
CA PHE A 202 0.11 26.62 -14.61
C PHE A 202 -0.07 25.22 -14.03
N GLU A 203 0.04 25.10 -12.71
CA GLU A 203 -0.25 23.88 -11.96
C GLU A 203 -1.13 24.21 -10.75
N GLN A 204 -2.11 23.35 -10.51
CA GLN A 204 -2.95 23.36 -9.33
C GLN A 204 -2.96 21.98 -8.69
N TYR A 205 -2.70 21.93 -7.40
CA TYR A 205 -2.84 20.73 -6.58
C TYR A 205 -3.94 20.92 -5.55
N TYR A 206 -4.76 19.89 -5.37
CA TYR A 206 -5.77 19.81 -4.32
C TYR A 206 -5.75 18.40 -3.73
N GLU A 207 -5.83 18.31 -2.41
CA GLU A 207 -5.93 17.04 -1.68
C GLU A 207 -6.98 17.17 -0.58
N TRP A 208 -7.74 16.10 -0.42
CA TRP A 208 -8.69 15.95 0.68
C TRP A 208 -8.62 14.52 1.20
N GLY A 209 -8.76 14.36 2.52
CA GLY A 209 -8.84 13.05 3.15
C GLY A 209 -9.51 13.14 4.50
N ASP A 210 -10.09 12.03 4.89
CA ASP A 210 -10.65 11.85 6.20
C ASP A 210 -10.31 10.49 6.78
N SER A 211 -10.37 10.36 8.11
CA SER A 211 -10.19 9.08 8.79
C SER A 211 -10.99 9.04 10.08
N TYR A 212 -11.46 7.85 10.40
CA TYR A 212 -12.10 7.57 11.68
C TYR A 212 -11.57 6.27 12.25
N TRP A 213 -11.60 6.16 13.57
CA TRP A 213 -11.15 4.96 14.26
C TRP A 213 -12.04 4.66 15.47
N GLY A 214 -12.07 3.40 15.84
CA GLY A 214 -12.74 2.94 17.04
C GLY A 214 -11.94 1.85 17.71
N LYS A 215 -12.01 1.80 19.05
CA LYS A 215 -11.28 0.84 19.87
C LYS A 215 -12.18 0.26 20.94
N ARG A 216 -12.07 -1.05 21.15
CA ARG A 216 -12.68 -1.75 22.27
C ARG A 216 -11.64 -2.64 22.96
N THR A 217 -11.62 -2.57 24.26
CA THR A 217 -10.73 -3.35 25.14
C THR A 217 -11.54 -4.33 25.99
N ASN A 218 -10.86 -5.23 26.69
CA ASN A 218 -11.44 -6.16 27.65
C ASN A 218 -12.49 -7.10 27.03
N TYR A 219 -12.14 -7.72 25.89
CA TYR A 219 -12.91 -8.86 25.41
C TYR A 219 -12.73 -10.03 26.39
N THR A 220 -13.84 -10.62 26.80
CA THR A 220 -13.90 -11.84 27.61
C THR A 220 -14.18 -13.03 26.71
#